data_21b5493c0e79b32ab9bd6696d4ba35d5
#
_entry.id   21b5493c0e79b32ab9bd6696d4ba35d5
#
_cell.length_a   1.000
_cell.length_b   1.000
_cell.length_c   1.000
_cell.angle_alpha   90.00
_cell.angle_beta   90.00
_cell.angle_gamma   90.00
#
_symmetry.space_group_name_H-M   'P 1'
#
loop_
_entity.id
_entity.type
_entity.pdbx_description
1 polymer ?
#
loop_
_entity_poly.entity_id
_entity_poly.type
_entity_poly.pdbx_seq_one_letter_code
_entity_poly.pdbx_strand_id
1 'polypeptide(L)' 'MNRYTVWVGGVEANQHYLTKGEAEKLAAIYIAEGYNDVYIEKV' A
#
# COMPACT_ATOMS: atom_id res chain seq x y z
N MET A 1 9.95 6.08 14.07
CA MET A 1 9.92 5.04 13.04
C MET A 1 8.85 5.36 12.01
N ASN A 2 9.15 5.14 10.75
CA ASN A 2 8.22 5.41 9.68
C ASN A 2 7.32 4.19 9.46
N ARG A 3 6.03 4.44 9.46
CA ARG A 3 5.03 3.40 9.22
C ARG A 3 4.18 3.82 8.03
N TYR A 4 3.84 2.85 7.21
CA TYR A 4 3.11 3.10 5.97
C TYR A 4 1.97 2.13 5.84
N THR A 5 0.93 2.56 5.14
CA THR A 5 -0.19 1.70 4.81
C THR A 5 -0.54 1.89 3.34
N VAL A 6 -1.10 0.85 2.73
CA VAL A 6 -1.46 0.85 1.30
C VAL A 6 -2.97 0.79 1.19
N TRP A 7 -3.53 1.72 0.43
CA TRP A 7 -4.97 1.80 0.17
C TRP A 7 -5.26 1.38 -1.25
N VAL A 8 -6.23 0.51 -1.42
CA VAL A 8 -6.67 0.03 -2.73
C VAL A 8 -8.19 0.17 -2.78
N GLY A 9 -8.67 1.05 -3.65
CA GLY A 9 -10.10 1.29 -3.78
C GLY A 9 -10.77 1.74 -2.49
N GLY A 10 -10.04 2.47 -1.64
CA GLY A 10 -10.57 2.95 -0.36
C GLY A 10 -10.50 1.94 0.77
N VAL A 11 -9.90 0.78 0.52
CA VAL A 11 -9.76 -0.27 1.53
C VAL A 11 -8.29 -0.45 1.86
N GLU A 12 -7.98 -0.55 3.16
CA GLU A 12 -6.61 -0.78 3.60
C GLU A 12 -6.22 -2.22 3.26
N ALA A 13 -5.16 -2.36 2.45
CA ALA A 13 -4.78 -3.66 1.90
C ALA A 13 -3.93 -4.50 2.85
N ASN A 14 -3.23 -3.85 3.78
CA ASN A 14 -2.34 -4.53 4.72
C ASN A 14 -3.05 -4.69 6.06
N GLN A 15 -2.65 -5.72 6.81
CA GLN A 15 -3.24 -5.98 8.12
C GLN A 15 -2.48 -5.29 9.25
N HIS A 16 -1.26 -4.86 9.00
CA HIS A 16 -0.44 -4.14 9.95
C HIS A 16 0.42 -3.15 9.17
N TYR A 17 0.96 -2.17 9.88
CA TYR A 17 1.76 -1.14 9.21
C TYR A 17 3.03 -1.73 8.63
N LEU A 18 3.46 -1.13 7.52
CA LEU A 18 4.58 -1.61 6.72
C LEU A 18 5.71 -0.61 6.73
N THR A 19 6.92 -1.08 6.39
CA THR A 19 8.01 -0.17 6.07
C THR A 19 7.73 0.45 4.69
N LYS A 20 8.47 1.52 4.37
CA LYS A 20 8.29 2.16 3.07
C LYS A 20 8.53 1.17 1.92
N GLY A 21 9.60 0.37 2.02
CA GLY A 21 9.91 -0.61 0.99
C GLY A 21 8.83 -1.67 0.84
N GLU A 22 8.28 -2.15 1.96
CA GLU A 22 7.20 -3.12 1.93
C GLU A 22 5.94 -2.53 1.30
N ALA A 23 5.63 -1.28 1.65
CA ALA A 23 4.45 -0.62 1.10
C ALA A 23 4.59 -0.43 -0.41
N GLU A 24 5.78 -0.05 -0.87
CA GLU A 24 6.02 0.13 -2.31
C GLU A 24 5.87 -1.18 -3.06
N LYS A 25 6.37 -2.28 -2.49
CA LYS A 25 6.21 -3.60 -3.10
C LYS A 25 4.75 -4.00 -3.20
N LEU A 26 4.01 -3.82 -2.12
CA LEU A 26 2.61 -4.21 -2.10
C LEU A 26 1.80 -3.37 -3.10
N ALA A 27 2.04 -2.07 -3.12
CA ALA A 27 1.35 -1.19 -4.08
C ALA A 27 1.66 -1.61 -5.52
N ALA A 28 2.90 -1.97 -5.80
CA ALA A 28 3.30 -2.39 -7.16
C ALA A 28 2.56 -3.66 -7.58
N ILE A 29 2.34 -4.60 -6.65
CA ILE A 29 1.60 -5.82 -6.94
C ILE A 29 0.18 -5.49 -7.38
N TYR A 30 -0.51 -4.61 -6.64
CA TYR A 30 -1.88 -4.25 -6.98
C TYR A 30 -1.95 -3.48 -8.29
N ILE A 31 -1.01 -2.58 -8.53
CA ILE A 31 -0.97 -1.84 -9.79
C ILE A 31 -0.78 -2.81 -10.96
N ALA A 32 0.10 -3.80 -10.80
CA ALA A 32 0.35 -4.79 -11.85
C ALA A 32 -0.88 -5.66 -12.10
N GLU A 33 -1.76 -5.82 -11.11
CA GLU A 33 -3.00 -6.58 -11.27
C GLU A 33 -4.11 -5.76 -11.93
N GLY A 34 -3.88 -4.49 -12.19
CA GLY A 34 -4.86 -3.67 -12.90
C GLY A 34 -5.64 -2.70 -12.03
N TYR A 35 -5.37 -2.65 -10.73
CA TYR A 35 -6.00 -1.66 -9.87
C TYR A 35 -5.43 -0.28 -10.17
N ASN A 36 -6.29 0.71 -10.28
CA ASN A 36 -5.84 2.08 -10.57
C ASN A 36 -6.07 3.05 -9.42
N ASP A 37 -6.63 2.58 -8.31
CA ASP A 37 -6.86 3.41 -7.13
C ASP A 37 -6.01 2.88 -5.99
N VAL A 38 -4.69 2.96 -6.18
CA VAL A 38 -3.70 2.45 -5.23
C VAL A 38 -2.83 3.61 -4.78
N TYR A 39 -2.72 3.81 -3.47
CA TYR A 39 -1.79 4.81 -2.96
C TYR A 39 -1.23 4.39 -1.61
N ILE A 40 -0.09 4.99 -1.26
CA ILE A 40 0.62 4.73 -0.02
C ILE A 40 0.46 5.95 0.88
N GLU A 41 0.11 5.71 2.11
CA GLU A 41 -0.03 6.77 3.10
C GLU A 41 0.98 6.56 4.22
N LYS A 42 1.66 7.62 4.60
CA LYS A 42 2.54 7.59 5.76
C LYS A 42 1.69 7.82 7.01
N VAL A 43 1.81 6.91 7.94
CA VAL A 43 1.02 6.95 9.18
C VAL A 43 1.71 7.79 10.25
#